data_1a164d785b2b2b5a7ee9b066ac9dab49
#
_entry.id   1a164d785b2b2b5a7ee9b066ac9dab49
#
_cell.length_a   1.000
_cell.length_b   1.000
_cell.length_c   1.000
_cell.angle_alpha   90.00
_cell.angle_beta   90.00
_cell.angle_gamma   90.00
#
_symmetry.space_group_name_H-M   'P 1'
#
loop_
_entity.id
_entity.type
_entity.pdbx_description
1 polymer ?
#
loop_
_entity_poly.entity_id
_entity_poly.type
_entity_poly.pdbx_seq_one_letter_code
_entity_poly.pdbx_strand_id
1 'polypeptide(L)'
;MPKLFFALPLPTLAPELAAWRDRRPWPGLPVPEANLHLTLAFLGEADEATQARLIALAGQQHCPPFSVHLDQTGWFQRAKAAWVGPSEWPNELTVLARALRRHGEKLGLGNGEQGYRPHVTLSRKANEAPGEPPAPDFQLEADRFCLYRSVSTPDGVHYEPLACWPLRARPKPAAHPRPDANANAQENRR
;
A
#
# COMPACT_ATOMS: atom_id res chain seq x y z
N MET A 1 -9.56 -15.15 -14.20
CA MET A 1 -9.18 -13.70 -14.18
C MET A 1 -8.07 -13.50 -13.17
N PRO A 2 -7.10 -12.59 -13.41
CA PRO A 2 -6.04 -12.35 -12.44
C PRO A 2 -6.57 -11.67 -11.18
N LYS A 3 -6.01 -12.04 -10.03
CA LYS A 3 -6.29 -11.34 -8.76
C LYS A 3 -5.47 -10.07 -8.69
N LEU A 4 -6.13 -8.97 -8.34
CA LEU A 4 -5.54 -7.64 -8.24
C LEU A 4 -5.40 -7.19 -6.80
N PHE A 5 -4.40 -6.37 -6.53
CA PHE A 5 -4.21 -5.70 -5.25
C PHE A 5 -3.36 -4.44 -5.42
N PHE A 6 -3.58 -3.46 -4.56
CA PHE A 6 -2.70 -2.31 -4.41
C PHE A 6 -1.68 -2.57 -3.31
N ALA A 7 -0.44 -2.14 -3.52
CA ALA A 7 0.62 -2.27 -2.52
C ALA A 7 1.70 -1.18 -2.65
N LEU A 8 2.45 -1.00 -1.56
CA LEU A 8 3.73 -0.30 -1.56
C LEU A 8 4.82 -1.29 -1.96
N PRO A 9 5.62 -1.02 -3.00
CA PRO A 9 6.80 -1.80 -3.33
C PRO A 9 7.93 -1.57 -2.30
N LEU A 10 8.80 -2.57 -2.15
CA LEU A 10 9.91 -2.55 -1.20
C LEU A 10 11.27 -2.74 -1.92
N PRO A 11 11.63 -1.92 -2.93
CA PRO A 11 12.77 -2.24 -3.79
C PRO A 11 14.12 -2.29 -3.05
N THR A 12 14.28 -1.46 -2.03
CA THR A 12 15.51 -1.40 -1.22
C THR A 12 15.41 -2.24 0.05
N LEU A 13 14.21 -2.36 0.62
CA LEU A 13 13.99 -3.04 1.90
C LEU A 13 13.78 -4.55 1.75
N ALA A 14 13.28 -5.03 0.61
CA ALA A 14 12.99 -6.44 0.41
C ALA A 14 14.21 -7.36 0.61
N PRO A 15 15.42 -7.05 0.09
CA PRO A 15 16.61 -7.86 0.34
C PRO A 15 16.99 -7.93 1.84
N GLU A 16 16.87 -6.83 2.57
CA GLU A 16 17.18 -6.79 4.00
C GLU A 16 16.17 -7.62 4.83
N LEU A 17 14.88 -7.50 4.50
CA LEU A 17 13.83 -8.29 5.12
C LEU A 17 13.98 -9.78 4.84
N ALA A 18 14.29 -10.17 3.61
CA ALA A 18 14.54 -11.55 3.23
C ALA A 18 15.76 -12.11 3.98
N ALA A 19 16.88 -11.37 4.00
CA ALA A 19 18.08 -11.78 4.73
C ALA A 19 17.85 -11.88 6.24
N TRP A 20 17.08 -10.95 6.83
CA TRP A 20 16.73 -11.01 8.26
C TRP A 20 15.85 -12.23 8.57
N ARG A 21 14.83 -12.47 7.75
CA ARG A 21 13.98 -13.65 7.86
C ARG A 21 14.78 -14.94 7.80
N ASP A 22 15.66 -15.05 6.81
CA ASP A 22 16.36 -16.31 6.48
C ASP A 22 17.49 -16.66 7.48
N ARG A 23 17.80 -15.78 8.42
CA ARG A 23 18.73 -16.07 9.54
C ARG A 23 18.19 -17.08 10.53
N ARG A 24 16.89 -17.38 10.50
CA ARG A 24 16.21 -18.30 11.43
C ARG A 24 15.10 -19.08 10.73
N PRO A 25 14.74 -20.27 11.22
CA PRO A 25 13.57 -20.97 10.73
C PRO A 25 12.29 -20.14 10.97
N TRP A 26 11.50 -19.95 9.93
CA TRP A 26 10.15 -19.42 10.01
C TRP A 26 9.15 -20.52 9.71
N PRO A 27 7.98 -20.54 10.38
CA PRO A 27 6.95 -21.51 10.06
C PRO A 27 6.42 -21.27 8.63
N GLY A 28 6.15 -22.40 7.93
CA GLY A 28 5.57 -22.36 6.59
C GLY A 28 6.58 -22.15 5.47
N LEU A 29 6.14 -21.59 4.37
CA LEU A 29 6.95 -21.37 3.17
C LEU A 29 7.34 -19.87 3.07
N PRO A 30 8.62 -19.56 2.90
CA PRO A 30 9.07 -18.19 2.76
C PRO A 30 8.47 -17.54 1.51
N VAL A 31 8.05 -16.30 1.63
CA VAL A 31 7.64 -15.46 0.48
C VAL A 31 8.92 -15.08 -0.28
N PRO A 32 9.00 -15.31 -1.61
CA PRO A 32 10.13 -14.87 -2.41
C PRO A 32 10.41 -13.37 -2.22
N GLU A 33 11.67 -12.97 -2.20
CA GLU A 33 12.08 -11.57 -2.04
C GLU A 33 11.34 -10.64 -3.00
N ALA A 34 11.29 -11.01 -4.30
CA ALA A 34 10.61 -10.24 -5.33
C ALA A 34 9.09 -10.04 -5.09
N ASN A 35 8.51 -10.84 -4.21
CA ASN A 35 7.09 -10.78 -3.84
C ASN A 35 6.84 -10.06 -2.50
N LEU A 36 7.87 -9.58 -1.81
CA LEU A 36 7.70 -8.84 -0.58
C LEU A 36 7.12 -7.43 -0.88
N HIS A 37 6.03 -7.11 -0.22
CA HIS A 37 5.32 -5.83 -0.40
C HIS A 37 4.46 -5.54 0.84
N LEU A 38 4.09 -4.27 1.03
CA LEU A 38 3.10 -3.89 2.00
C LEU A 38 1.75 -3.69 1.29
N THR A 39 0.81 -4.60 1.52
CA THR A 39 -0.51 -4.54 0.88
C THR A 39 -1.31 -3.34 1.39
N LEU A 40 -1.93 -2.59 0.47
CA LEU A 40 -2.85 -1.48 0.76
C LEU A 40 -4.32 -1.92 0.65
N ALA A 41 -4.66 -2.67 -0.41
CA ALA A 41 -6.02 -3.15 -0.62
C ALA A 41 -6.04 -4.38 -1.54
N PHE A 42 -6.66 -5.47 -1.09
CA PHE A 42 -7.01 -6.60 -1.94
C PHE A 42 -8.29 -6.31 -2.70
N LEU A 43 -8.32 -6.61 -4.00
CA LEU A 43 -9.43 -6.29 -4.88
C LEU A 43 -10.14 -7.54 -5.41
N GLY A 44 -9.44 -8.68 -5.47
CA GLY A 44 -9.96 -9.89 -6.08
C GLY A 44 -9.78 -9.92 -7.59
N GLU A 45 -10.57 -10.73 -8.27
CA GLU A 45 -10.48 -10.93 -9.72
C GLU A 45 -11.16 -9.81 -10.51
N ALA A 46 -10.53 -9.37 -11.59
CA ALA A 46 -11.06 -8.32 -12.46
C ALA A 46 -10.71 -8.57 -13.93
N ASP A 47 -11.63 -8.20 -14.82
CA ASP A 47 -11.40 -8.15 -16.26
C ASP A 47 -10.58 -6.92 -16.68
N GLU A 48 -10.17 -6.88 -17.94
CA GLU A 48 -9.33 -5.80 -18.47
C GLU A 48 -10.03 -4.43 -18.43
N ALA A 49 -11.34 -4.38 -18.65
CA ALA A 49 -12.10 -3.13 -18.59
C ALA A 49 -12.12 -2.56 -17.17
N THR A 50 -12.32 -3.42 -16.18
CA THR A 50 -12.28 -3.04 -14.76
C THR A 50 -10.86 -2.63 -14.32
N GLN A 51 -9.81 -3.32 -14.82
CA GLN A 51 -8.42 -2.93 -14.59
C GLN A 51 -8.14 -1.52 -15.12
N ALA A 52 -8.56 -1.22 -16.35
CA ALA A 52 -8.36 0.11 -16.94
C ALA A 52 -9.06 1.21 -16.11
N ARG A 53 -10.25 0.94 -15.60
CA ARG A 53 -11.00 1.88 -14.73
C ARG A 53 -10.31 2.06 -13.38
N LEU A 54 -9.77 1.00 -12.78
CA LEU A 54 -8.98 1.08 -11.54
C LEU A 54 -7.73 1.95 -11.74
N ILE A 55 -7.00 1.75 -12.85
CA ILE A 55 -5.82 2.53 -13.20
C ILE A 55 -6.18 4.02 -13.31
N ALA A 56 -7.26 4.35 -13.99
CA ALA A 56 -7.72 5.73 -14.12
C ALA A 56 -8.10 6.37 -12.77
N LEU A 57 -8.80 5.65 -11.90
CA LEU A 57 -9.18 6.12 -10.56
C LEU A 57 -7.97 6.31 -9.65
N ALA A 58 -7.05 5.34 -9.65
CA ALA A 58 -5.84 5.39 -8.83
C ALA A 58 -4.89 6.51 -9.27
N GLY A 59 -4.83 6.83 -10.56
CA GLY A 59 -4.05 7.96 -11.09
C GLY A 59 -4.48 9.34 -10.57
N GLN A 60 -5.69 9.46 -10.05
CA GLN A 60 -6.21 10.70 -9.44
C GLN A 60 -5.93 10.78 -7.93
N GLN A 61 -5.36 9.71 -7.34
CA GLN A 61 -5.10 9.68 -5.91
C GLN A 61 -3.92 10.57 -5.54
N HIS A 62 -4.11 11.40 -4.52
CA HIS A 62 -3.08 12.23 -3.93
C HIS A 62 -2.83 11.78 -2.49
N CYS A 63 -1.57 11.57 -2.17
CA CYS A 63 -1.09 11.25 -0.84
C CYS A 63 0.39 11.71 -0.77
N PRO A 64 0.83 12.48 0.21
CA PRO A 64 2.25 12.80 0.34
C PRO A 64 3.07 11.54 0.62
N PRO A 65 4.38 11.52 0.30
CA PRO A 65 5.29 10.50 0.78
C PRO A 65 5.26 10.38 2.30
N PHE A 66 5.50 9.19 2.82
CA PHE A 66 5.54 8.92 4.25
C PHE A 66 6.47 7.75 4.56
N SER A 67 6.86 7.63 5.83
CA SER A 67 7.68 6.54 6.33
C SER A 67 6.88 5.63 7.25
N VAL A 68 7.21 4.34 7.27
CA VAL A 68 6.60 3.33 8.15
C VAL A 68 7.70 2.55 8.84
N HIS A 69 7.70 2.54 10.17
CA HIS A 69 8.62 1.75 10.98
C HIS A 69 8.04 0.35 11.22
N LEU A 70 8.71 -0.67 10.68
CA LEU A 70 8.32 -2.07 10.86
C LEU A 70 9.07 -2.63 12.08
N ASP A 71 8.42 -2.64 13.23
CA ASP A 71 9.00 -2.86 14.55
C ASP A 71 8.43 -4.07 15.30
N GLN A 72 7.48 -4.79 14.69
CA GLN A 72 6.88 -5.96 15.29
C GLN A 72 6.63 -7.08 14.29
N THR A 73 6.55 -8.30 14.81
CA THR A 73 6.14 -9.49 14.06
C THR A 73 4.77 -9.97 14.52
N GLY A 74 4.14 -10.78 13.71
CA GLY A 74 2.89 -11.39 14.07
C GLY A 74 2.48 -12.52 13.13
N TRP A 75 1.32 -13.07 13.41
CA TRP A 75 0.76 -14.19 12.69
C TRP A 75 -0.74 -14.06 12.53
N PHE A 76 -1.21 -14.25 11.32
CA PHE A 76 -2.62 -14.36 11.02
C PHE A 76 -3.00 -15.83 10.94
N GLN A 77 -3.58 -16.36 12.00
CA GLN A 77 -3.94 -17.77 12.12
C GLN A 77 -4.82 -18.25 10.97
N ARG A 78 -5.88 -17.52 10.62
CA ARG A 78 -6.82 -17.88 9.54
C ARG A 78 -6.15 -17.85 8.17
N ALA A 79 -5.32 -16.87 7.91
CA ALA A 79 -4.58 -16.71 6.65
C ALA A 79 -3.31 -17.57 6.60
N LYS A 80 -2.91 -18.17 7.73
CA LYS A 80 -1.66 -18.93 7.88
C LYS A 80 -0.46 -18.15 7.36
N ALA A 81 -0.35 -16.88 7.75
CA ALA A 81 0.68 -15.97 7.29
C ALA A 81 1.42 -15.33 8.47
N ALA A 82 2.74 -15.51 8.50
CA ALA A 82 3.61 -14.79 9.42
C ALA A 82 4.11 -13.52 8.74
N TRP A 83 4.20 -12.42 9.49
CA TRP A 83 4.42 -11.09 8.95
C TRP A 83 5.29 -10.23 9.84
N VAL A 84 5.83 -9.17 9.26
CA VAL A 84 6.43 -8.02 9.93
C VAL A 84 5.55 -6.78 9.65
N GLY A 85 5.40 -5.90 10.61
CA GLY A 85 4.59 -4.70 10.45
C GLY A 85 4.87 -3.66 11.52
N PRO A 86 4.21 -2.50 11.42
CA PRO A 86 4.35 -1.43 12.39
C PRO A 86 3.47 -1.66 13.63
N SER A 87 3.94 -1.23 14.81
CA SER A 87 3.09 -1.07 16.00
C SER A 87 2.20 0.17 15.87
N GLU A 88 2.76 1.25 15.29
CA GLU A 88 2.07 2.49 14.96
C GLU A 88 2.40 2.90 13.52
N TRP A 89 1.48 3.54 12.83
CA TRP A 89 1.69 3.97 11.45
C TRP A 89 1.05 5.33 11.15
N PRO A 90 1.59 6.07 10.17
CA PRO A 90 1.10 7.39 9.83
C PRO A 90 -0.34 7.34 9.27
N ASN A 91 -1.10 8.40 9.53
CA ASN A 91 -2.48 8.52 9.04
C ASN A 91 -2.56 8.47 7.50
N GLU A 92 -1.53 8.95 6.81
CA GLU A 92 -1.39 8.92 5.35
C GLU A 92 -1.54 7.50 4.80
N LEU A 93 -0.94 6.51 5.46
CA LEU A 93 -1.06 5.10 5.08
C LEU A 93 -2.51 4.61 5.19
N THR A 94 -3.19 4.94 6.28
CA THR A 94 -4.61 4.57 6.49
C THR A 94 -5.51 5.24 5.45
N VAL A 95 -5.30 6.53 5.20
CA VAL A 95 -6.09 7.31 4.23
C VAL A 95 -5.90 6.75 2.82
N LEU A 96 -4.65 6.47 2.42
CA LEU A 96 -4.33 5.89 1.12
C LEU A 96 -4.99 4.51 0.94
N ALA A 97 -4.78 3.60 1.88
CA ALA A 97 -5.35 2.24 1.83
C ALA A 97 -6.89 2.28 1.73
N ARG A 98 -7.54 3.14 2.53
CA ARG A 98 -9.00 3.33 2.50
C ARG A 98 -9.48 3.90 1.16
N ALA A 99 -8.77 4.87 0.59
CA ALA A 99 -9.13 5.46 -0.71
C ALA A 99 -9.03 4.42 -1.83
N LEU A 100 -7.94 3.65 -1.89
CA LEU A 100 -7.73 2.61 -2.89
C LEU A 100 -8.75 1.46 -2.77
N ARG A 101 -9.10 1.06 -1.55
CA ARG A 101 -10.19 0.11 -1.31
C ARG A 101 -11.52 0.62 -1.85
N ARG A 102 -11.88 1.88 -1.58
CA ARG A 102 -13.10 2.50 -2.10
C ARG A 102 -13.14 2.57 -3.63
N HIS A 103 -11.99 2.71 -4.29
CA HIS A 103 -11.95 2.62 -5.75
C HIS A 103 -12.34 1.22 -6.24
N GLY A 104 -11.86 0.17 -5.57
CA GLY A 104 -12.29 -1.20 -5.83
C GLY A 104 -13.79 -1.40 -5.58
N GLU A 105 -14.30 -0.99 -4.43
CA GLU A 105 -15.72 -1.11 -4.03
C GLU A 105 -16.66 -0.44 -5.04
N LYS A 106 -16.30 0.73 -5.57
CA LYS A 106 -17.06 1.42 -6.65
C LYS A 106 -17.17 0.61 -7.95
N LEU A 107 -16.27 -0.35 -8.15
CA LEU A 107 -16.25 -1.23 -9.32
C LEU A 107 -16.73 -2.65 -8.98
N GLY A 108 -17.32 -2.85 -7.79
CA GLY A 108 -17.81 -4.15 -7.34
C GLY A 108 -16.71 -5.12 -6.93
N LEU A 109 -15.49 -4.61 -6.67
CA LEU A 109 -14.35 -5.39 -6.23
C LEU A 109 -14.13 -5.28 -4.72
N GLY A 110 -13.38 -6.24 -4.17
CA GLY A 110 -13.07 -6.31 -2.75
C GLY A 110 -13.87 -7.41 -2.06
N ASN A 111 -13.41 -7.79 -0.89
CA ASN A 111 -13.97 -8.90 -0.10
C ASN A 111 -14.75 -8.43 1.14
N GLY A 112 -15.04 -7.13 1.26
CA GLY A 112 -15.73 -6.57 2.43
C GLY A 112 -14.90 -6.64 3.72
N GLU A 113 -13.58 -6.86 3.63
CA GLU A 113 -12.69 -6.99 4.77
C GLU A 113 -12.74 -5.73 5.64
N GLN A 114 -13.13 -5.90 6.89
CA GLN A 114 -13.16 -4.83 7.88
C GLN A 114 -11.85 -4.84 8.69
N GLY A 115 -11.28 -3.66 8.83
CA GLY A 115 -10.03 -3.47 9.55
C GLY A 115 -8.81 -3.56 8.63
N TYR A 116 -8.00 -2.52 8.65
CA TYR A 116 -6.73 -2.46 7.94
C TYR A 116 -5.60 -2.61 8.95
N ARG A 117 -4.74 -3.61 8.75
CA ARG A 117 -3.50 -3.80 9.51
C ARG A 117 -2.33 -3.84 8.54
N PRO A 118 -1.51 -2.79 8.49
CA PRO A 118 -0.33 -2.76 7.62
C PRO A 118 0.64 -3.89 7.99
N HIS A 119 1.10 -4.62 6.99
CA HIS A 119 2.09 -5.70 7.19
C HIS A 119 2.76 -6.10 5.88
N VAL A 120 3.94 -6.67 6.01
CA VAL A 120 4.65 -7.39 4.95
C VAL A 120 4.62 -8.88 5.31
N THR A 121 3.99 -9.70 4.48
CA THR A 121 3.97 -11.15 4.70
C THR A 121 5.33 -11.75 4.40
N LEU A 122 5.93 -12.43 5.37
CA LEU A 122 7.25 -13.06 5.28
C LEU A 122 7.16 -14.55 4.94
N SER A 123 6.15 -15.24 5.46
CA SER A 123 5.89 -16.66 5.13
C SER A 123 4.39 -16.94 5.02
N ARG A 124 4.05 -17.96 4.24
CA ARG A 124 2.71 -18.48 4.04
C ARG A 124 2.63 -19.95 4.43
N LYS A 125 1.40 -20.48 4.59
CA LYS A 125 1.15 -21.83 5.09
C LYS A 125 1.78 -22.07 6.47
N ALA A 126 1.96 -21.02 7.28
CA ALA A 126 2.42 -21.08 8.64
C ALA A 126 1.29 -21.62 9.53
N ASN A 127 1.42 -22.86 10.00
CA ASN A 127 0.41 -23.49 10.86
C ASN A 127 0.54 -23.09 12.33
N GLU A 128 1.60 -22.39 12.68
CA GLU A 128 1.91 -21.89 14.02
C GLU A 128 2.48 -20.48 13.93
N ALA A 129 2.47 -19.77 15.04
CA ALA A 129 3.12 -18.48 15.15
C ALA A 129 4.63 -18.62 15.00
N PRO A 130 5.34 -17.64 14.41
CA PRO A 130 6.78 -17.58 14.52
C PRO A 130 7.15 -17.51 16.01
N GLY A 131 8.23 -18.19 16.39
CA GLY A 131 8.77 -18.06 17.75
C GLY A 131 9.05 -16.61 18.12
N GLU A 132 9.96 -16.37 19.03
CA GLU A 132 10.41 -15.01 19.37
C GLU A 132 11.61 -14.61 18.46
N PRO A 133 11.36 -14.06 17.25
CA PRO A 133 12.44 -13.53 16.43
C PRO A 133 13.05 -12.29 17.12
N PRO A 134 14.28 -11.89 16.76
CA PRO A 134 14.79 -10.59 17.16
C PRO A 134 13.78 -9.50 16.79
N ALA A 135 13.64 -8.48 17.61
CA ALA A 135 12.80 -7.34 17.29
C ALA A 135 13.21 -6.78 15.90
N PRO A 136 12.29 -6.68 14.95
CA PRO A 136 12.58 -6.03 13.69
C PRO A 136 12.77 -4.52 13.90
N ASP A 137 13.64 -3.93 13.10
CA ASP A 137 13.90 -2.48 13.12
C ASP A 137 14.16 -2.04 11.69
N PHE A 138 13.07 -1.89 10.91
CA PHE A 138 13.14 -1.56 9.50
C PHE A 138 12.35 -0.31 9.18
N GLN A 139 12.96 0.56 8.38
CA GLN A 139 12.31 1.78 7.90
C GLN A 139 11.89 1.62 6.44
N LEU A 140 10.60 1.68 6.20
CA LEU A 140 10.02 1.72 4.86
C LEU A 140 9.77 3.17 4.45
N GLU A 141 10.49 3.66 3.45
CA GLU A 141 10.24 4.94 2.81
C GLU A 141 9.27 4.76 1.64
N ALA A 142 8.03 5.20 1.81
CA ALA A 142 7.01 5.10 0.79
C ALA A 142 7.04 6.33 -0.13
N ASP A 143 7.46 6.16 -1.37
CA ASP A 143 7.51 7.18 -2.41
C ASP A 143 6.49 6.97 -3.53
N ARG A 144 5.92 5.75 -3.63
CA ARG A 144 4.96 5.35 -4.65
C ARG A 144 4.09 4.19 -4.18
N PHE A 145 3.00 3.98 -4.86
CA PHE A 145 2.17 2.78 -4.75
C PHE A 145 1.89 2.19 -6.13
N CYS A 146 1.60 0.90 -6.19
CA CYS A 146 1.38 0.20 -7.46
C CYS A 146 0.12 -0.67 -7.39
N LEU A 147 -0.51 -0.88 -8.55
CA LEU A 147 -1.50 -1.92 -8.79
C LEU A 147 -0.76 -3.15 -9.33
N TYR A 148 -0.95 -4.27 -8.68
CA TYR A 148 -0.35 -5.55 -9.07
C TYR A 148 -1.40 -6.55 -9.51
N ARG A 149 -0.99 -7.45 -10.41
CA ARG A 149 -1.70 -8.70 -10.67
C ARG A 149 -0.91 -9.88 -10.14
N SER A 150 -1.62 -10.86 -9.61
CA SER A 150 -1.07 -12.14 -9.20
C SER A 150 -1.11 -13.11 -10.39
N VAL A 151 0.05 -13.64 -10.76
CA VAL A 151 0.22 -14.61 -11.85
C VAL A 151 0.71 -15.92 -11.24
N SER A 152 -0.02 -17.01 -11.49
CA SER A 152 0.39 -18.35 -11.10
C SER A 152 1.24 -18.98 -12.20
N THR A 153 2.43 -19.44 -11.87
CA THR A 153 3.34 -20.16 -12.75
C THR A 153 3.70 -21.52 -12.14
N PRO A 154 4.33 -22.45 -12.89
CA PRO A 154 4.81 -23.71 -12.33
C PRO A 154 5.77 -23.50 -11.14
N ASP A 155 6.54 -22.42 -11.13
CA ASP A 155 7.51 -22.07 -10.09
C ASP A 155 6.89 -21.33 -8.89
N GLY A 156 5.58 -21.07 -8.92
CA GLY A 156 4.86 -20.41 -7.84
C GLY A 156 4.10 -19.16 -8.30
N VAL A 157 3.75 -18.31 -7.34
CA VAL A 157 3.02 -17.07 -7.59
C VAL A 157 4.00 -15.92 -7.76
N HIS A 158 3.82 -15.14 -8.83
CA HIS A 158 4.55 -13.90 -9.09
C HIS A 158 3.60 -12.71 -9.08
N TYR A 159 4.12 -11.55 -8.68
CA TYR A 159 3.36 -10.30 -8.68
C TYR A 159 3.93 -9.37 -9.74
N GLU A 160 3.11 -9.03 -10.72
CA GLU A 160 3.48 -8.14 -11.82
C GLU A 160 2.81 -6.78 -11.63
N PRO A 161 3.59 -5.67 -11.64
CA PRO A 161 3.01 -4.35 -11.60
C PRO A 161 2.32 -4.02 -12.92
N LEU A 162 1.05 -3.61 -12.84
CA LEU A 162 0.28 -3.12 -13.98
C LEU A 162 0.47 -1.61 -14.17
N ALA A 163 0.54 -0.87 -13.08
CA ALA A 163 0.79 0.56 -13.06
C ALA A 163 1.31 1.00 -11.69
N CYS A 164 2.14 2.04 -11.66
CA CYS A 164 2.65 2.64 -10.44
C CYS A 164 2.49 4.16 -10.49
N TRP A 165 2.24 4.76 -9.34
CA TRP A 165 2.06 6.21 -9.19
C TRP A 165 2.93 6.73 -8.06
N PRO A 166 3.65 7.84 -8.26
CA PRO A 166 4.39 8.47 -7.17
C PRO A 166 3.42 9.04 -6.13
N LEU A 167 3.80 8.97 -4.87
CA LEU A 167 3.10 9.68 -3.81
C LEU A 167 3.37 11.18 -3.94
N ARG A 168 2.30 11.98 -4.00
CA ARG A 168 2.36 13.44 -4.19
C ARG A 168 1.30 14.10 -3.34
N ALA A 169 1.67 15.17 -2.64
CA ALA A 169 0.70 16.02 -1.97
C ALA A 169 -0.28 16.62 -3.00
N ARG A 170 -1.51 16.88 -2.55
CA ARG A 170 -2.49 17.61 -3.38
C ARG A 170 -1.94 19.00 -3.70
N PRO A 171 -2.00 19.46 -4.96
CA PRO A 171 -1.65 20.84 -5.28
C PRO A 171 -2.47 21.81 -4.42
N LYS A 172 -1.82 22.83 -3.87
CA LYS A 172 -2.55 23.90 -3.18
C LYS A 172 -3.43 24.61 -4.21
N PRO A 173 -4.69 24.93 -3.88
CA PRO A 173 -5.51 25.80 -4.73
C PRO A 173 -4.73 27.09 -5.01
N ALA A 174 -4.76 27.54 -6.27
CA ALA A 174 -4.20 28.83 -6.60
C ALA A 174 -4.86 29.89 -5.69
N ALA A 175 -4.06 30.72 -5.03
CA ALA A 175 -4.59 31.81 -4.24
C ALA A 175 -5.43 32.70 -5.17
N HIS A 176 -6.72 32.81 -4.92
CA HIS A 176 -7.52 33.84 -5.62
C HIS A 176 -6.90 35.18 -5.34
N PRO A 177 -6.59 35.99 -6.37
CA PRO A 177 -6.16 37.36 -6.14
C PRO A 177 -7.26 38.05 -5.31
N ARG A 178 -6.88 38.63 -4.19
CA ARG A 178 -7.80 39.43 -3.42
C ARG A 178 -8.26 40.57 -4.34
N PRO A 179 -9.56 40.83 -4.48
CA PRO A 179 -10.00 42.05 -5.20
C PRO A 179 -9.38 43.24 -4.50
N ASP A 180 -8.70 44.09 -5.29
CA ASP A 180 -8.03 45.26 -4.82
C ASP A 180 -9.03 46.14 -4.03
N ALA A 181 -8.76 46.29 -2.73
CA ALA A 181 -9.56 47.11 -1.81
C ALA A 181 -9.39 48.63 -2.07
N ASN A 182 -8.93 49.05 -3.25
CA ASN A 182 -8.59 50.44 -3.56
C ASN A 182 -9.42 51.04 -4.70
N ALA A 183 -10.58 50.47 -5.06
CA ALA A 183 -11.41 51.04 -6.12
C ALA A 183 -12.53 52.01 -5.63
N ASN A 184 -12.58 52.34 -4.33
CA ASN A 184 -13.69 53.18 -3.79
C ASN A 184 -13.23 54.43 -3.04
N ALA A 185 -12.11 55.04 -3.43
CA ALA A 185 -11.61 56.26 -2.79
C ALA A 185 -11.63 57.51 -3.71
N GLN A 186 -12.39 57.55 -4.81
CA GLN A 186 -12.41 58.71 -5.72
C GLN A 186 -13.79 59.10 -6.22
N GLU A 187 -14.82 59.03 -5.39
CA GLU A 187 -16.12 59.67 -5.74
C GLU A 187 -16.77 60.34 -4.53
N ASN A 188 -16.08 61.28 -3.90
CA ASN A 188 -16.74 62.21 -3.02
C ASN A 188 -15.96 63.55 -2.86
N ARG A 189 -15.67 64.21 -3.98
CA ARG A 189 -15.32 65.66 -4.01
C ARG A 189 -15.91 66.35 -5.24
N ARG A 190 -17.15 66.68 -5.14
CA ARG A 190 -17.73 67.93 -5.81
C ARG A 190 -18.97 68.36 -5.05
#